data_91cdfa77b8512b27d60d2a38c915591d
#
_entry.id   91cdfa77b8512b27d60d2a38c915591d
#
_cell.length_a   1.000
_cell.length_b   1.000
_cell.length_c   1.000
_cell.angle_alpha   90.00
_cell.angle_beta   90.00
_cell.angle_gamma   90.00
#
_symmetry.space_group_name_H-M   'P 1'
#
loop_
_entity.id
_entity.type
_entity.pdbx_description
1 polymer ?
#
loop_
_entity_poly.entity_id
_entity_poly.type
_entity_poly.pdbx_seq_one_letter_code
_entity_poly.pdbx_strand_id
1 'polypeptide(L)'
;MVDRVEERFDLKPKRLIGDTAYGTAPLLHWMVDEKKIEPHIPVWEKYQRTDGSLSSDVFHWDEERDEYRCPQGHPLRREWRAFTKPRTHITKADSVIYRSRQADCKTCPLKSRCCPSTPIRKIARSIYEAARNVAREIAKTDGYSQSRKDRKKVEMLFAHLKRILNLTRLRLRGMNGARDEFLLAAAAQNLRRLAKSWRPPSAEPALALS
;
A
#
# COMPACT_ATOMS: atom_id res chain seq x y z
N MET A 1 6.57 11.51 -8.44
CA MET A 1 5.64 12.59 -8.00
C MET A 1 6.09 13.20 -6.67
N VAL A 2 6.35 12.41 -5.64
CA VAL A 2 6.87 12.89 -4.34
C VAL A 2 8.17 13.68 -4.54
N ASP A 3 9.16 13.09 -5.23
CA ASP A 3 10.44 13.76 -5.51
C ASP A 3 10.27 15.12 -6.21
N ARG A 4 9.39 15.20 -7.21
CA ARG A 4 9.11 16.45 -7.92
C ARG A 4 8.44 17.52 -7.05
N VAL A 5 7.69 17.12 -6.03
CA VAL A 5 7.10 18.06 -5.06
C VAL A 5 8.18 18.53 -4.10
N GLU A 6 9.03 17.63 -3.62
CA GLU A 6 10.19 17.95 -2.79
C GLU A 6 11.14 18.90 -3.52
N GLU A 7 11.52 18.60 -4.76
CA GLU A 7 12.42 19.41 -5.59
C GLU A 7 11.86 20.81 -5.94
N ARG A 8 10.56 20.94 -6.20
CA ARG A 8 9.96 22.19 -6.68
C ARG A 8 9.46 23.11 -5.59
N PHE A 9 9.05 22.53 -4.46
CA PHE A 9 8.33 23.27 -3.42
C PHE A 9 8.97 23.14 -2.04
N ASP A 10 10.07 22.38 -1.94
CA ASP A 10 10.72 22.04 -0.66
C ASP A 10 9.70 21.47 0.37
N LEU A 11 8.77 20.69 -0.15
CA LEU A 11 7.70 20.07 0.65
C LEU A 11 7.87 18.56 0.67
N LYS A 12 8.21 18.04 1.85
CA LYS A 12 8.25 16.60 2.11
C LYS A 12 7.04 16.18 2.93
N PRO A 13 6.20 15.28 2.41
CA PRO A 13 5.05 14.82 3.17
C PRO A 13 5.50 13.93 4.34
N LYS A 14 4.92 14.12 5.52
CA LYS A 14 5.15 13.22 6.66
C LYS A 14 4.46 11.87 6.47
N ARG A 15 3.30 11.85 5.81
CA ARG A 15 2.50 10.65 5.53
C ARG A 15 2.00 10.66 4.09
N LEU A 16 1.87 9.48 3.52
CA LEU A 16 1.28 9.27 2.21
C LEU A 16 0.05 8.36 2.33
N ILE A 17 -1.09 8.89 1.85
CA ILE A 17 -2.37 8.18 1.92
C ILE A 17 -2.67 7.64 0.52
N GLY A 18 -2.89 6.34 0.42
CA GLY A 18 -3.17 5.69 -0.85
C GLY A 18 -4.15 4.52 -0.72
N ASP A 19 -4.46 3.90 -1.86
CA ASP A 19 -5.23 2.67 -1.91
C ASP A 19 -4.32 1.43 -1.89
N THR A 20 -4.93 0.25 -1.90
CA THR A 20 -4.21 -1.04 -1.86
C THR A 20 -3.25 -1.25 -3.04
N ALA A 21 -3.48 -0.61 -4.20
CA ALA A 21 -2.59 -0.74 -5.36
C ALA A 21 -1.18 -0.23 -5.06
N TYR A 22 -1.05 0.74 -4.14
CA TYR A 22 0.23 1.27 -3.66
C TYR A 22 0.82 0.47 -2.49
N GLY A 23 0.11 -0.54 -1.98
CA GLY A 23 0.54 -1.37 -0.84
C GLY A 23 1.50 -2.50 -1.18
N THR A 24 2.23 -2.41 -2.28
CA THR A 24 3.23 -3.41 -2.67
C THR A 24 4.49 -3.31 -1.80
N ALA A 25 5.15 -4.44 -1.54
CA ALA A 25 6.30 -4.48 -0.64
C ALA A 25 7.45 -3.53 -1.07
N PRO A 26 7.86 -3.45 -2.36
CA PRO A 26 8.89 -2.52 -2.78
C PRO A 26 8.50 -1.04 -2.58
N LEU A 27 7.23 -0.68 -2.82
CA LEU A 27 6.80 0.71 -2.66
C LEU A 27 6.70 1.10 -1.18
N LEU A 28 6.26 0.19 -0.33
CA LEU A 28 6.27 0.41 1.13
C LEU A 28 7.70 0.57 1.66
N HIS A 29 8.64 -0.25 1.18
CA HIS A 29 10.06 -0.10 1.51
C HIS A 29 10.60 1.26 1.08
N TRP A 30 10.35 1.67 -0.15
CA TRP A 30 10.74 2.99 -0.65
C TRP A 30 10.20 4.12 0.24
N MET A 31 8.93 4.05 0.66
CA MET A 31 8.34 5.07 1.55
C MET A 31 8.99 5.09 2.93
N VAL A 32 9.13 3.91 3.57
CA VAL A 32 9.59 3.79 4.95
C VAL A 32 11.10 4.00 5.04
N ASP A 33 11.86 3.28 4.22
CA ASP A 33 13.31 3.16 4.39
C ASP A 33 14.08 4.23 3.60
N GLU A 34 13.63 4.59 2.40
CA GLU A 34 14.33 5.59 1.58
C GLU A 34 13.78 6.99 1.84
N LYS A 35 12.47 7.17 1.81
CA LYS A 35 11.84 8.51 1.93
C LYS A 35 11.51 8.92 3.36
N LYS A 36 11.48 7.97 4.31
CA LYS A 36 11.07 8.24 5.70
C LYS A 36 9.67 8.87 5.78
N ILE A 37 8.74 8.31 5.02
CA ILE A 37 7.33 8.73 4.95
C ILE A 37 6.46 7.63 5.55
N GLU A 38 5.52 7.99 6.40
CA GLU A 38 4.56 7.05 6.98
C GLU A 38 3.57 6.56 5.91
N PRO A 39 3.51 5.24 5.61
CA PRO A 39 2.57 4.70 4.63
C PRO A 39 1.19 4.47 5.25
N HIS A 40 0.27 5.40 5.06
CA HIS A 40 -1.16 5.22 5.37
C HIS A 40 -1.87 4.51 4.21
N ILE A 41 -1.39 3.32 3.88
CA ILE A 41 -1.78 2.52 2.71
C ILE A 41 -2.05 1.10 3.17
N PRO A 42 -3.17 0.47 2.76
CA PRO A 42 -3.41 -0.93 3.07
C PRO A 42 -2.35 -1.82 2.41
N VAL A 43 -1.76 -2.73 3.17
CA VAL A 43 -0.78 -3.68 2.61
C VAL A 43 -1.46 -4.60 1.60
N TRP A 44 -0.86 -4.77 0.43
CA TRP A 44 -1.35 -5.73 -0.54
C TRP A 44 -0.97 -7.16 -0.10
N GLU A 45 -1.94 -7.84 0.52
CA GLU A 45 -1.77 -9.20 1.02
C GLU A 45 -2.14 -10.25 -0.03
N LYS A 46 -1.25 -11.20 -0.22
CA LYS A 46 -1.45 -12.37 -1.11
C LYS A 46 -1.46 -13.69 -0.31
N TYR A 47 -1.84 -13.65 0.96
CA TYR A 47 -1.81 -14.84 1.80
C TYR A 47 -3.08 -15.70 1.68
N GLN A 48 -4.20 -15.13 1.27
CA GLN A 48 -5.44 -15.89 1.06
C GLN A 48 -5.31 -16.82 -0.13
N ARG A 49 -5.67 -18.07 0.08
CA ARG A 49 -5.65 -19.09 -0.96
C ARG A 49 -7.08 -19.44 -1.38
N THR A 50 -7.30 -19.50 -2.67
CA THR A 50 -8.61 -19.82 -3.25
C THR A 50 -8.89 -21.32 -3.30
N ASP A 51 -7.86 -22.15 -3.07
CA ASP A 51 -7.93 -23.61 -3.08
C ASP A 51 -8.34 -24.24 -1.72
N GLY A 52 -8.74 -23.42 -0.74
CA GLY A 52 -9.13 -23.86 0.60
C GLY A 52 -7.98 -24.37 1.47
N SER A 53 -6.74 -24.34 0.97
CA SER A 53 -5.59 -24.74 1.78
C SER A 53 -5.22 -23.65 2.79
N LEU A 54 -4.50 -24.05 3.87
CA LEU A 54 -4.07 -23.14 4.92
C LEU A 54 -3.32 -21.95 4.34
N SER A 55 -3.74 -20.74 4.69
CA SER A 55 -3.06 -19.52 4.30
C SER A 55 -1.74 -19.33 5.06
N SER A 56 -0.90 -18.40 4.64
CA SER A 56 0.43 -18.24 5.25
C SER A 56 0.40 -17.53 6.60
N ASP A 57 -0.69 -16.86 6.96
CA ASP A 57 -0.89 -16.17 8.24
C ASP A 57 -1.01 -17.11 9.45
N VAL A 58 -1.40 -18.38 9.22
CA VAL A 58 -1.42 -19.39 10.30
C VAL A 58 -0.03 -19.96 10.65
N PHE A 59 1.00 -19.52 9.92
CA PHE A 59 2.38 -19.92 10.18
C PHE A 59 3.09 -18.82 10.95
N HIS A 60 3.63 -19.15 12.12
CA HIS A 60 4.32 -18.19 12.97
C HIS A 60 5.74 -17.92 12.45
N TRP A 61 6.10 -16.64 12.36
CA TRP A 61 7.47 -16.22 12.03
C TRP A 61 8.33 -16.16 13.30
N ASP A 62 9.46 -16.85 13.28
CA ASP A 62 10.49 -16.85 14.34
C ASP A 62 11.68 -16.05 13.79
N GLU A 63 11.84 -14.84 14.28
CA GLU A 63 12.86 -13.91 13.80
C GLU A 63 14.27 -14.33 14.25
N GLU A 64 14.40 -14.84 15.48
CA GLU A 64 15.69 -15.25 16.04
C GLU A 64 16.29 -16.44 15.26
N ARG A 65 15.45 -17.34 14.78
CA ARG A 65 15.85 -18.53 14.06
C ARG A 65 15.78 -18.40 12.54
N ASP A 66 15.30 -17.28 12.03
CA ASP A 66 15.05 -17.06 10.60
C ASP A 66 14.25 -18.22 9.98
N GLU A 67 13.13 -18.60 10.61
CA GLU A 67 12.30 -19.70 10.14
C GLU A 67 10.81 -19.46 10.41
N TYR A 68 9.94 -20.12 9.64
CA TYR A 68 8.52 -20.23 9.99
C TYR A 68 8.25 -21.49 10.81
N ARG A 69 7.29 -21.40 11.73
CA ARG A 69 6.71 -22.54 12.44
C ARG A 69 5.33 -22.84 11.87
N CYS A 70 5.09 -24.09 11.48
CA CYS A 70 3.76 -24.52 11.04
C CYS A 70 2.83 -24.72 12.24
N PRO A 71 1.51 -24.86 12.05
CA PRO A 71 0.56 -25.12 13.15
C PRO A 71 0.84 -26.37 13.97
N GLN A 72 1.64 -27.32 13.44
CA GLN A 72 2.11 -28.53 14.16
C GLN A 72 3.51 -28.32 14.79
N GLY A 73 4.03 -27.09 14.81
CA GLY A 73 5.32 -26.76 15.42
C GLY A 73 6.56 -27.10 14.59
N HIS A 74 6.41 -27.73 13.41
CA HIS A 74 7.56 -28.04 12.56
C HIS A 74 8.11 -26.81 11.86
N PRO A 75 9.46 -26.68 11.76
CA PRO A 75 10.09 -25.54 11.14
C PRO A 75 10.02 -25.59 9.60
N LEU A 76 9.89 -24.42 8.98
CA LEU A 76 10.11 -24.19 7.57
C LEU A 76 11.33 -23.29 7.44
N ARG A 77 12.36 -23.76 6.76
CA ARG A 77 13.65 -23.06 6.60
C ARG A 77 13.93 -22.74 5.13
N ARG A 78 14.72 -21.69 4.91
CA ARG A 78 15.25 -21.39 3.58
C ARG A 78 16.19 -22.48 3.10
N GLU A 79 16.96 -23.08 4.03
CA GLU A 79 17.89 -24.18 3.79
C GLU A 79 17.75 -25.27 4.83
N TRP A 80 18.00 -26.52 4.39
CA TRP A 80 18.06 -27.70 5.25
C TRP A 80 19.44 -28.34 5.30
N ARG A 81 20.37 -27.86 4.49
CA ARG A 81 21.78 -28.27 4.45
C ARG A 81 22.63 -27.09 4.06
N ALA A 82 23.87 -27.07 4.52
CA ALA A 82 24.87 -26.12 4.05
C ALA A 82 25.20 -26.36 2.57
N PHE A 83 25.43 -25.28 1.83
CA PHE A 83 25.88 -25.33 0.46
C PHE A 83 27.35 -24.94 0.41
N THR A 84 28.13 -25.62 -0.41
CA THR A 84 29.57 -25.36 -0.61
C THR A 84 29.83 -23.96 -1.18
N LYS A 85 28.89 -23.45 -2.01
CA LYS A 85 28.95 -22.10 -2.57
C LYS A 85 27.83 -21.25 -1.99
N PRO A 86 28.13 -20.02 -1.52
CA PRO A 86 27.08 -19.09 -1.07
C PRO A 86 26.03 -18.87 -2.17
N ARG A 87 24.76 -18.87 -1.79
CA ARG A 87 23.65 -18.60 -2.69
C ARG A 87 22.86 -17.39 -2.17
N THR A 88 22.45 -16.53 -3.10
CA THR A 88 21.42 -15.56 -2.79
C THR A 88 20.10 -16.33 -2.75
N HIS A 89 19.46 -16.43 -1.59
CA HIS A 89 18.16 -17.09 -1.46
C HIS A 89 17.01 -16.23 -1.95
N ILE A 90 17.31 -15.04 -2.49
CA ILE A 90 16.35 -14.06 -2.99
C ILE A 90 15.94 -14.46 -4.41
N THR A 91 14.65 -14.58 -4.61
CA THR A 91 14.02 -14.83 -5.92
C THR A 91 13.95 -13.53 -6.73
N LYS A 92 13.66 -13.64 -8.04
CA LYS A 92 13.38 -12.47 -8.91
C LYS A 92 12.18 -11.61 -8.44
N ALA A 93 11.38 -12.13 -7.51
CA ALA A 93 10.23 -11.43 -6.92
C ALA A 93 10.56 -10.88 -5.51
N ASP A 94 11.82 -10.59 -5.22
CA ASP A 94 12.29 -10.03 -3.95
C ASP A 94 11.77 -10.79 -2.72
N SER A 95 11.83 -12.13 -2.80
CA SER A 95 11.29 -13.00 -1.77
C SER A 95 12.24 -14.14 -1.45
N VAL A 96 12.28 -14.56 -0.20
CA VAL A 96 12.94 -15.77 0.28
C VAL A 96 11.90 -16.87 0.44
N ILE A 97 12.21 -18.08 -0.04
CA ILE A 97 11.29 -19.23 0.04
C ILE A 97 11.69 -20.14 1.21
N TYR A 98 10.81 -20.22 2.20
CA TYR A 98 10.93 -21.13 3.33
C TYR A 98 10.16 -22.44 3.04
N ARG A 99 10.77 -23.59 3.37
CA ARG A 99 10.27 -24.91 3.02
C ARG A 99 10.27 -25.84 4.24
N SER A 100 9.19 -26.61 4.39
CA SER A 100 9.14 -27.72 5.36
C SER A 100 9.97 -28.91 4.88
N ARG A 101 10.28 -29.86 5.75
CA ARG A 101 10.79 -31.18 5.37
C ARG A 101 9.64 -32.07 4.88
N GLN A 102 9.94 -32.93 3.91
CA GLN A 102 8.97 -33.90 3.41
C GLN A 102 8.60 -34.92 4.50
N ALA A 103 9.58 -35.34 5.31
CA ALA A 103 9.34 -36.26 6.41
C ALA A 103 8.28 -35.73 7.40
N ASP A 104 8.40 -34.44 7.79
CA ASP A 104 7.47 -33.80 8.71
C ASP A 104 6.06 -33.67 8.12
N CYS A 105 5.94 -33.47 6.80
CA CYS A 105 4.66 -33.34 6.12
C CYS A 105 4.00 -34.69 5.79
N LYS A 106 4.77 -35.76 5.64
CA LYS A 106 4.25 -37.09 5.20
C LYS A 106 3.26 -37.67 6.22
N THR A 107 3.55 -37.55 7.50
CA THR A 107 2.75 -38.07 8.62
C THR A 107 1.87 -37.00 9.27
N CYS A 108 1.87 -35.78 8.75
CA CYS A 108 1.16 -34.66 9.35
C CYS A 108 -0.37 -34.78 9.18
N PRO A 109 -1.16 -34.67 10.25
CA PRO A 109 -2.62 -34.74 10.17
C PRO A 109 -3.25 -33.58 9.38
N LEU A 110 -2.54 -32.46 9.28
CA LEU A 110 -2.98 -31.30 8.50
C LEU A 110 -2.55 -31.34 7.02
N LYS A 111 -1.91 -32.43 6.57
CA LYS A 111 -1.37 -32.55 5.21
C LYS A 111 -2.40 -32.20 4.14
N SER A 112 -3.61 -32.79 4.23
CA SER A 112 -4.68 -32.57 3.26
C SER A 112 -5.16 -31.12 3.16
N ARG A 113 -5.09 -30.36 4.27
CA ARG A 113 -5.46 -28.95 4.32
C ARG A 113 -4.29 -28.01 4.10
N CYS A 114 -3.06 -28.44 4.36
CA CYS A 114 -1.87 -27.58 4.31
C CYS A 114 -1.21 -27.57 2.92
N CYS A 115 -0.94 -28.73 2.37
CA CYS A 115 -0.27 -28.91 1.08
C CYS A 115 -0.74 -30.20 0.38
N PRO A 116 -2.02 -30.26 -0.04
CA PRO A 116 -2.64 -31.49 -0.57
C PRO A 116 -1.89 -32.03 -1.80
N SER A 117 -1.55 -31.15 -2.73
CA SER A 117 -0.97 -31.50 -4.03
C SER A 117 0.56 -31.48 -4.07
N THR A 118 1.24 -31.15 -2.95
CA THR A 118 2.70 -31.02 -2.91
C THR A 118 3.31 -31.78 -1.76
N PRO A 119 4.54 -32.34 -1.90
CA PRO A 119 5.18 -33.10 -0.81
C PRO A 119 5.55 -32.22 0.40
N ILE A 120 5.74 -30.92 0.20
CA ILE A 120 6.18 -29.96 1.21
C ILE A 120 5.37 -28.67 1.14
N ARG A 121 5.28 -27.96 2.27
CA ARG A 121 4.76 -26.59 2.31
C ARG A 121 5.88 -25.61 1.95
N LYS A 122 5.53 -24.59 1.16
CA LYS A 122 6.41 -23.47 0.84
C LYS A 122 5.73 -22.16 1.22
N ILE A 123 6.49 -21.23 1.83
CA ILE A 123 6.06 -19.87 2.15
C ILE A 123 7.09 -18.92 1.57
N ALA A 124 6.62 -17.96 0.78
CA ALA A 124 7.43 -16.86 0.28
C ALA A 124 7.32 -15.67 1.25
N ARG A 125 8.44 -15.18 1.75
CA ARG A 125 8.55 -13.98 2.58
C ARG A 125 9.28 -12.89 1.79
N SER A 126 8.69 -11.72 1.68
CA SER A 126 9.35 -10.57 1.04
C SER A 126 10.58 -10.15 1.83
N ILE A 127 11.65 -9.74 1.14
CA ILE A 127 12.82 -9.11 1.78
C ILE A 127 12.45 -7.77 2.42
N TYR A 128 11.35 -7.15 1.98
CA TYR A 128 10.80 -5.88 2.48
C TYR A 128 9.70 -6.07 3.52
N GLU A 129 9.66 -7.22 4.20
CA GLU A 129 8.58 -7.52 5.16
C GLU A 129 8.58 -6.57 6.36
N ALA A 130 9.73 -6.01 6.73
CA ALA A 130 9.84 -4.99 7.78
C ALA A 130 8.98 -3.76 7.46
N ALA A 131 9.08 -3.22 6.24
CA ALA A 131 8.28 -2.07 5.80
C ALA A 131 6.78 -2.41 5.73
N ARG A 132 6.42 -3.64 5.35
CA ARG A 132 5.03 -4.11 5.39
C ARG A 132 4.50 -4.16 6.82
N ASN A 133 5.32 -4.60 7.78
CA ASN A 133 4.92 -4.61 9.19
C ASN A 133 4.68 -3.19 9.72
N VAL A 134 5.53 -2.22 9.37
CA VAL A 134 5.30 -0.80 9.70
C VAL A 134 3.94 -0.34 9.19
N ALA A 135 3.59 -0.64 7.93
CA ALA A 135 2.29 -0.26 7.37
C ALA A 135 1.11 -0.97 8.08
N ARG A 136 1.28 -2.24 8.50
CA ARG A 136 0.26 -2.96 9.28
C ARG A 136 0.06 -2.35 10.66
N GLU A 137 1.13 -1.95 11.34
CA GLU A 137 1.03 -1.28 12.65
C GLU A 137 0.37 0.09 12.52
N ILE A 138 0.76 0.89 11.52
CA ILE A 138 0.09 2.17 11.22
C ILE A 138 -1.41 1.96 10.98
N ALA A 139 -1.80 0.90 10.28
CA ALA A 139 -3.20 0.59 9.98
C ALA A 139 -4.07 0.34 11.22
N LYS A 140 -3.47 0.06 12.37
CA LYS A 140 -4.18 -0.13 13.67
C LYS A 140 -4.38 1.19 14.42
N THR A 141 -3.80 2.30 13.97
CA THR A 141 -3.82 3.59 14.67
C THR A 141 -5.06 4.42 14.33
N ASP A 142 -5.44 5.32 15.24
CA ASP A 142 -6.51 6.30 15.00
C ASP A 142 -6.14 7.26 13.86
N GLY A 143 -4.84 7.60 13.72
CA GLY A 143 -4.31 8.38 12.62
C GLY A 143 -4.60 7.77 11.25
N TYR A 144 -4.60 6.45 11.13
CA TYR A 144 -4.99 5.75 9.91
C TYR A 144 -6.48 5.90 9.62
N SER A 145 -7.33 5.82 10.64
CA SER A 145 -8.77 6.03 10.50
C SER A 145 -9.09 7.44 10.00
N GLN A 146 -8.37 8.45 10.48
CA GLN A 146 -8.48 9.82 9.98
C GLN A 146 -8.01 9.92 8.52
N SER A 147 -6.90 9.30 8.17
CA SER A 147 -6.37 9.27 6.81
C SER A 147 -7.36 8.64 5.80
N ARG A 148 -8.10 7.61 6.20
CA ARG A 148 -9.19 7.05 5.38
C ARG A 148 -10.30 8.06 5.09
N LYS A 149 -10.66 8.91 6.07
CA LYS A 149 -11.63 10.00 5.88
C LYS A 149 -11.09 11.07 4.94
N ASP A 150 -9.80 11.42 5.08
CA ASP A 150 -9.15 12.42 4.24
C ASP A 150 -9.02 11.93 2.78
N ARG A 151 -8.76 10.64 2.56
CA ARG A 151 -8.79 10.05 1.22
C ARG A 151 -10.15 10.22 0.54
N LYS A 152 -11.25 10.02 1.27
CA LYS A 152 -12.61 10.23 0.73
C LYS A 152 -12.82 11.67 0.25
N LYS A 153 -12.23 12.68 0.93
CA LYS A 153 -12.31 14.07 0.48
C LYS A 153 -11.66 14.27 -0.90
N VAL A 154 -10.51 13.63 -1.14
CA VAL A 154 -9.83 13.68 -2.45
C VAL A 154 -10.66 12.94 -3.51
N GLU A 155 -11.20 11.76 -3.19
CA GLU A 155 -12.08 11.01 -4.09
C GLU A 155 -13.33 11.83 -4.47
N MET A 156 -13.89 12.59 -3.54
CA MET A 156 -15.01 13.53 -3.80
C MET A 156 -14.62 14.63 -4.79
N LEU A 157 -13.38 15.12 -4.78
CA LEU A 157 -12.92 16.10 -5.78
C LEU A 157 -12.91 15.51 -7.20
N PHE A 158 -12.45 14.28 -7.36
CA PHE A 158 -12.51 13.57 -8.64
C PHE A 158 -13.95 13.25 -9.08
N ALA A 159 -14.81 12.88 -8.14
CA ALA A 159 -16.24 12.71 -8.43
C ALA A 159 -16.89 14.02 -8.91
N HIS A 160 -16.53 15.16 -8.32
CA HIS A 160 -16.95 16.47 -8.76
C HIS A 160 -16.46 16.80 -10.17
N LEU A 161 -15.20 16.54 -10.49
CA LEU A 161 -14.66 16.72 -11.85
C LEU A 161 -15.48 15.95 -12.87
N LYS A 162 -15.82 14.69 -12.58
CA LYS A 162 -16.60 13.83 -13.47
C LYS A 162 -18.07 14.25 -13.58
N ARG A 163 -18.74 14.55 -12.47
CA ARG A 163 -20.19 14.80 -12.44
C ARG A 163 -20.58 16.23 -12.78
N ILE A 164 -19.80 17.20 -12.33
CA ILE A 164 -20.11 18.62 -12.46
C ILE A 164 -19.40 19.27 -13.63
N LEU A 165 -18.11 18.96 -13.82
CA LEU A 165 -17.30 19.50 -14.92
C LEU A 165 -17.26 18.58 -16.14
N ASN A 166 -18.01 17.47 -16.08
CA ASN A 166 -18.21 16.52 -17.20
C ASN A 166 -16.91 15.92 -17.76
N LEU A 167 -15.86 15.85 -16.94
CA LEU A 167 -14.55 15.26 -17.27
C LEU A 167 -14.63 13.73 -17.17
N THR A 168 -15.50 13.11 -17.97
CA THR A 168 -15.69 11.64 -18.01
C THR A 168 -14.72 10.96 -18.93
N ARG A 169 -14.28 11.66 -19.97
CA ARG A 169 -13.27 11.22 -20.95
C ARG A 169 -12.47 12.43 -21.42
N LEU A 170 -11.22 12.20 -21.80
CA LEU A 170 -10.39 13.22 -22.44
C LEU A 170 -10.84 13.38 -23.91
N ARG A 171 -10.92 14.61 -24.36
CA ARG A 171 -11.36 15.01 -25.71
C ARG A 171 -10.19 15.40 -26.61
N LEU A 172 -9.16 16.03 -26.01
CA LEU A 172 -7.95 16.42 -26.72
C LEU A 172 -7.02 15.21 -26.90
N ARG A 173 -6.34 15.16 -28.03
CA ARG A 173 -5.41 14.06 -28.35
C ARG A 173 -4.02 14.28 -27.77
N GLY A 174 -3.37 13.18 -27.40
CA GLY A 174 -2.00 13.16 -26.92
C GLY A 174 -1.83 13.60 -25.47
N MET A 175 -0.60 13.47 -24.95
CA MET A 175 -0.29 13.74 -23.54
C MET A 175 -0.42 15.23 -23.17
N ASN A 176 -0.09 16.14 -24.08
CA ASN A 176 -0.23 17.58 -23.86
C ASN A 176 -1.71 17.96 -23.78
N GLY A 177 -2.54 17.48 -24.71
CA GLY A 177 -3.98 17.72 -24.68
C GLY A 177 -4.63 17.17 -23.42
N ALA A 178 -4.26 15.96 -22.99
CA ALA A 178 -4.72 15.40 -21.72
C ALA A 178 -4.34 16.28 -20.53
N ARG A 179 -3.11 16.78 -20.50
CA ARG A 179 -2.62 17.69 -19.45
C ARG A 179 -3.41 18.98 -19.41
N ASP A 180 -3.67 19.57 -20.57
CA ASP A 180 -4.39 20.85 -20.67
C ASP A 180 -5.84 20.71 -20.19
N GLU A 181 -6.54 19.62 -20.57
CA GLU A 181 -7.88 19.35 -20.06
C GLU A 181 -7.91 19.19 -18.53
N PHE A 182 -6.94 18.49 -17.93
CA PHE A 182 -6.86 18.37 -16.48
C PHE A 182 -6.55 19.71 -15.81
N LEU A 183 -5.66 20.52 -16.36
CA LEU A 183 -5.32 21.84 -15.82
C LEU A 183 -6.52 22.78 -15.87
N LEU A 184 -7.26 22.83 -17.00
CA LEU A 184 -8.46 23.62 -17.13
C LEU A 184 -9.56 23.19 -16.16
N ALA A 185 -9.79 21.88 -16.04
CA ALA A 185 -10.77 21.36 -15.09
C ALA A 185 -10.40 21.66 -13.65
N ALA A 186 -9.12 21.55 -13.27
CA ALA A 186 -8.62 21.90 -11.95
C ALA A 186 -8.75 23.39 -11.66
N ALA A 187 -8.44 24.25 -12.63
CA ALA A 187 -8.62 25.71 -12.52
C ALA A 187 -10.09 26.07 -12.29
N ALA A 188 -11.00 25.52 -13.10
CA ALA A 188 -12.44 25.74 -12.94
C ALA A 188 -12.95 25.28 -11.57
N GLN A 189 -12.48 24.14 -11.07
CA GLN A 189 -12.82 23.62 -9.75
C GLN A 189 -12.31 24.55 -8.63
N ASN A 190 -11.09 25.07 -8.76
CA ASN A 190 -10.49 25.97 -7.77
C ASN A 190 -11.19 27.32 -7.76
N LEU A 191 -11.50 27.91 -8.92
CA LEU A 191 -12.28 29.15 -9.03
C LEU A 191 -13.65 29.01 -8.39
N ARG A 192 -14.34 27.88 -8.62
CA ARG A 192 -15.64 27.62 -7.98
C ARG A 192 -15.53 27.52 -6.46
N ARG A 193 -14.47 26.91 -5.93
CA ARG A 193 -14.22 26.85 -4.48
C ARG A 193 -13.94 28.24 -3.93
N LEU A 194 -13.12 29.02 -4.61
CA LEU A 194 -12.81 30.41 -4.24
C LEU A 194 -14.10 31.25 -4.18
N ALA A 195 -14.92 31.18 -5.23
CA ALA A 195 -16.21 31.91 -5.27
C ALA A 195 -17.15 31.51 -4.13
N LYS A 196 -17.15 30.25 -3.68
CA LYS A 196 -17.94 29.80 -2.52
C LYS A 196 -17.39 30.25 -1.17
N SER A 197 -16.07 30.46 -1.07
CA SER A 197 -15.40 30.92 0.14
C SER A 197 -15.35 32.45 0.23
N TRP A 198 -15.55 33.12 -0.89
CA TRP A 198 -15.55 34.57 -0.93
C TRP A 198 -16.79 35.11 -0.24
N ARG A 199 -16.59 35.89 0.82
CA ARG A 199 -17.62 36.69 1.46
C ARG A 199 -17.39 38.12 1.01
N PRO A 200 -18.38 38.83 0.42
CA PRO A 200 -18.25 40.26 0.14
C PRO A 200 -17.95 41.00 1.46
N PRO A 201 -17.15 42.03 1.44
CA PRO A 201 -16.99 42.88 2.61
C PRO A 201 -18.39 43.35 3.05
N SER A 202 -18.65 43.26 4.36
CA SER A 202 -19.91 43.80 4.92
C SER A 202 -20.02 45.28 4.48
N ALA A 203 -21.12 45.62 3.84
CA ALA A 203 -21.40 47.03 3.54
C ALA A 203 -21.42 47.78 4.88
N GLU A 204 -20.52 48.76 4.99
CA GLU A 204 -20.56 49.69 6.12
C GLU A 204 -21.96 50.33 6.15
N PRO A 205 -22.60 50.42 7.32
CA PRO A 205 -23.90 51.12 7.40
C PRO A 205 -23.68 52.55 6.95
N ALA A 206 -24.38 52.96 5.89
CA ALA A 206 -24.38 54.35 5.43
C ALA A 206 -24.67 55.25 6.64
N LEU A 207 -23.71 56.11 7.01
CA LEU A 207 -23.94 57.15 8.02
C LEU A 207 -25.11 57.97 7.54
N ALA A 208 -26.24 57.85 8.21
CA ALA A 208 -27.38 58.70 8.04
C ALA A 208 -26.94 60.14 8.45
N LEU A 209 -26.73 61.01 7.46
CA LEU A 209 -26.60 62.41 7.70
C LEU A 209 -27.97 62.95 8.16
N SER A 210 -28.05 63.29 9.43
CA SER A 210 -29.13 64.08 10.03
C SER A 210 -28.91 65.56 9.79
#